data_1e05966c389d1f1f9c5efd6ceae541ee
#
_entry.id   1e05966c389d1f1f9c5efd6ceae541ee
#
_cell.length_a   1.000
_cell.length_b   1.000
_cell.length_c   1.000
_cell.angle_alpha   90.00
_cell.angle_beta   90.00
_cell.angle_gamma   90.00
#
_symmetry.space_group_name_H-M   'P 1'
#
loop_
_entity.id
_entity.type
_entity.pdbx_description
1 polymer ?
#
loop_
_entity_poly.entity_id
_entity_poly.type
_entity_poly.pdbx_seq_one_letter_code
_entity_poly.pdbx_strand_id
1 'polypeptide(L)'
;PVTLHNLMRADRAAKALAEAAVFGTGPAARFPLEVGAFLKSDPGRDLPDLQSHFLPGRSTAALRLPFARGDARGHGYFANVYQMRPDSRGEIRLTSPDPYAAPAIRGGYLTAPGDIATLRAGVRALREIFAQPPFDRWRGAETGPGADRQSDAELDDWIRATAESVYH
;
A
#
# COMPACT_ATOMS: atom_id res chain seq x y z
N PRO A 1 -8.90 16.28 -12.35
CA PRO A 1 -8.70 15.71 -11.01
C PRO A 1 -7.61 14.69 -11.03
N VAL A 2 -6.70 14.79 -10.08
CA VAL A 2 -5.42 14.07 -10.07
C VAL A 2 -5.54 12.72 -9.36
N THR A 3 -6.70 12.39 -8.79
CA THR A 3 -6.88 11.17 -8.00
C THR A 3 -8.00 10.29 -8.54
N LEU A 4 -7.91 8.99 -8.23
CA LEU A 4 -8.90 7.98 -8.60
C LEU A 4 -10.29 8.22 -8.01
N HIS A 5 -10.43 9.08 -7.00
CA HIS A 5 -11.71 9.38 -6.35
C HIS A 5 -12.83 9.70 -7.35
N ASN A 6 -12.54 10.49 -8.37
CA ASN A 6 -13.53 10.83 -9.39
C ASN A 6 -13.87 9.66 -10.33
N LEU A 7 -12.92 8.76 -10.55
CA LEU A 7 -13.13 7.55 -11.35
C LEU A 7 -14.02 6.52 -10.64
N MET A 8 -14.02 6.52 -9.31
CA MET A 8 -14.84 5.61 -8.51
C MET A 8 -16.34 5.96 -8.49
N ARG A 9 -16.78 6.97 -9.26
CA ARG A 9 -18.21 7.17 -9.52
C ARG A 9 -18.65 6.26 -10.65
N ALA A 10 -19.73 5.49 -10.45
CA ALA A 10 -20.14 4.38 -11.33
C ALA A 10 -20.32 4.77 -12.80
N ASP A 11 -20.91 5.95 -13.08
CA ASP A 11 -21.07 6.46 -14.43
C ASP A 11 -19.73 6.79 -15.11
N ARG A 12 -18.77 7.33 -14.36
CA ARG A 12 -17.42 7.64 -14.85
C ARG A 12 -16.58 6.37 -14.99
N ALA A 13 -16.72 5.43 -14.08
CA ALA A 13 -16.09 4.13 -14.18
C ALA A 13 -16.57 3.37 -15.43
N ALA A 14 -17.89 3.34 -15.65
CA ALA A 14 -18.48 2.70 -16.84
C ALA A 14 -17.97 3.35 -18.14
N LYS A 15 -17.93 4.70 -18.20
CA LYS A 15 -17.36 5.41 -19.34
C LYS A 15 -15.89 5.05 -19.57
N ALA A 16 -15.08 5.06 -18.52
CA ALA A 16 -13.66 4.74 -18.61
C ALA A 16 -13.42 3.30 -19.07
N LEU A 17 -14.22 2.34 -18.57
CA LEU A 17 -14.16 0.95 -19.01
C LEU A 17 -14.57 0.79 -20.48
N ALA A 18 -15.64 1.46 -20.94
CA ALA A 18 -16.04 1.45 -22.33
C ALA A 18 -14.97 2.05 -23.24
N GLU A 19 -14.36 3.16 -22.85
CA GLU A 19 -13.25 3.78 -23.59
C GLU A 19 -12.05 2.83 -23.68
N ALA A 20 -11.69 2.18 -22.59
CA ALA A 20 -10.61 1.21 -22.57
C ALA A 20 -10.90 -0.01 -23.46
N ALA A 21 -12.14 -0.52 -23.43
CA ALA A 21 -12.53 -1.69 -24.21
C ALA A 21 -12.60 -1.41 -25.72
N VAL A 22 -13.05 -0.21 -26.13
CA VAL A 22 -13.25 0.14 -27.54
C VAL A 22 -11.97 0.69 -28.17
N PHE A 23 -11.25 1.54 -27.44
CA PHE A 23 -10.12 2.29 -27.99
C PHE A 23 -8.76 1.88 -27.41
N GLY A 24 -8.72 1.04 -26.37
CA GLY A 24 -7.49 0.69 -25.67
C GLY A 24 -6.84 1.88 -24.93
N THR A 25 -7.60 2.94 -24.69
CA THR A 25 -7.12 4.20 -24.10
C THR A 25 -7.92 4.60 -22.86
N GLY A 26 -7.51 5.71 -22.25
CA GLY A 26 -8.21 6.24 -21.08
C GLY A 26 -7.75 5.65 -19.75
N PRO A 27 -8.31 6.15 -18.64
CA PRO A 27 -7.81 5.85 -17.31
C PRO A 27 -8.04 4.39 -16.85
N ALA A 28 -8.94 3.65 -17.48
CA ALA A 28 -9.16 2.23 -17.18
C ALA A 28 -8.31 1.29 -18.05
N ALA A 29 -7.60 1.81 -19.05
CA ALA A 29 -6.71 1.02 -19.90
C ALA A 29 -5.33 0.77 -19.23
N ARG A 30 -5.05 1.41 -18.10
CA ARG A 30 -3.79 1.30 -17.36
C ARG A 30 -4.04 0.96 -15.90
N PHE A 31 -3.12 0.19 -15.34
CA PHE A 31 -3.15 -0.07 -13.91
C PHE A 31 -2.70 1.20 -13.16
N PRO A 32 -3.39 1.62 -12.09
CA PRO A 32 -3.14 2.92 -11.45
C PRO A 32 -1.88 2.98 -10.58
N LEU A 33 -1.04 1.96 -10.55
CA LEU A 33 0.26 1.93 -9.87
C LEU A 33 1.38 2.27 -10.88
N GLU A 34 1.40 3.50 -11.36
CA GLU A 34 2.34 3.92 -12.42
C GLU A 34 3.73 4.33 -11.87
N VAL A 35 3.83 4.55 -10.56
CA VAL A 35 5.07 5.00 -9.92
C VAL A 35 5.47 4.01 -8.83
N GLY A 36 6.70 3.56 -8.92
CA GLY A 36 7.36 2.75 -7.90
C GLY A 36 8.73 3.29 -7.55
N ALA A 37 9.23 2.90 -6.39
CA ALA A 37 10.57 3.25 -5.93
C ALA A 37 11.23 2.05 -5.25
N PHE A 38 12.54 1.94 -5.39
CA PHE A 38 13.38 1.07 -4.60
C PHE A 38 14.21 1.92 -3.67
N LEU A 39 14.12 1.66 -2.38
CA LEU A 39 14.72 2.46 -1.32
C LEU A 39 15.65 1.58 -0.46
N LYS A 40 16.59 2.21 0.20
CA LYS A 40 17.41 1.58 1.23
C LYS A 40 16.86 1.96 2.61
N SER A 41 16.62 0.98 3.47
CA SER A 41 16.24 1.24 4.87
C SER A 41 17.38 1.86 5.67
N ASP A 42 18.61 1.62 5.24
CA ASP A 42 19.84 2.18 5.76
C ASP A 42 20.76 2.58 4.60
N PRO A 43 21.32 3.81 4.59
CA PRO A 43 22.25 4.26 3.54
C PRO A 43 23.48 3.35 3.35
N GLY A 44 23.91 2.64 4.40
CA GLY A 44 25.05 1.72 4.37
C GLY A 44 24.78 0.39 3.66
N ARG A 45 23.55 0.10 3.26
CA ARG A 45 23.25 -1.13 2.51
C ARG A 45 23.78 -1.03 1.07
N ASP A 46 24.30 -2.13 0.54
CA ASP A 46 24.78 -2.19 -0.84
C ASP A 46 23.63 -2.07 -1.85
N LEU A 47 22.51 -2.75 -1.58
CA LEU A 47 21.35 -2.82 -2.46
C LEU A 47 20.09 -2.30 -1.75
N PRO A 48 19.11 -1.79 -2.50
CA PRO A 48 17.77 -1.53 -1.98
C PRO A 48 17.17 -2.77 -1.34
N ASP A 49 16.48 -2.58 -0.22
CA ASP A 49 15.80 -3.63 0.54
C ASP A 49 14.33 -3.32 0.77
N LEU A 50 13.89 -2.16 0.31
CA LEU A 50 12.52 -1.69 0.33
C LEU A 50 12.03 -1.40 -1.10
N GLN A 51 10.79 -1.78 -1.37
CA GLN A 51 10.05 -1.40 -2.56
C GLN A 51 8.83 -0.57 -2.15
N SER A 52 8.49 0.42 -2.94
CA SER A 52 7.28 1.23 -2.72
C SER A 52 6.49 1.36 -4.01
N HIS A 53 5.17 1.34 -3.89
CA HIS A 53 4.25 1.69 -4.96
C HIS A 53 3.38 2.87 -4.53
N PHE A 54 3.24 3.85 -5.41
CA PHE A 54 2.40 5.02 -5.21
C PHE A 54 1.06 4.86 -5.95
N LEU A 55 -0.03 5.14 -5.25
CA LEU A 55 -1.36 5.17 -5.83
C LEU A 55 -2.00 6.56 -5.64
N PRO A 56 -2.44 7.23 -6.72
CA PRO A 56 -3.16 8.50 -6.62
C PRO A 56 -4.63 8.29 -6.22
N GLY A 57 -4.86 7.58 -5.13
CA GLY A 57 -6.16 7.22 -4.58
C GLY A 57 -6.05 6.83 -3.12
N ARG A 58 -7.17 6.74 -2.42
CA ARG A 58 -7.20 6.20 -1.04
C ARG A 58 -7.29 4.69 -1.10
N SER A 59 -6.63 3.99 -0.17
CA SER A 59 -6.71 2.52 -0.04
C SER A 59 -8.13 2.02 0.20
N THR A 60 -8.98 2.87 0.77
CA THR A 60 -10.39 2.60 1.06
C THR A 60 -11.35 3.12 -0.02
N ALA A 61 -10.84 3.47 -1.21
CA ALA A 61 -11.68 3.93 -2.30
C ALA A 61 -12.65 2.82 -2.74
N ALA A 62 -13.93 3.16 -2.84
CA ALA A 62 -15.00 2.24 -3.24
C ALA A 62 -15.84 2.83 -4.36
N LEU A 63 -16.41 1.96 -5.20
CA LEU A 63 -17.34 2.37 -6.25
C LEU A 63 -18.57 3.01 -5.58
N ARG A 64 -19.01 4.16 -6.12
CA ARG A 64 -20.15 4.92 -5.61
C ARG A 64 -21.16 5.26 -6.70
N LEU A 65 -22.41 5.29 -6.33
CA LEU A 65 -23.48 5.73 -7.25
C LEU A 65 -23.38 7.24 -7.53
N PRO A 66 -23.79 7.70 -8.72
CA PRO A 66 -23.76 9.12 -9.07
C PRO A 66 -24.56 10.03 -8.12
N PHE A 67 -25.61 9.48 -7.53
CA PHE A 67 -26.53 10.18 -6.63
C PHE A 67 -26.19 10.02 -5.15
N ALA A 68 -25.18 9.17 -4.81
CA ALA A 68 -24.75 9.01 -3.42
C ALA A 68 -24.15 10.34 -2.94
N ARG A 69 -24.80 10.96 -1.95
CA ARG A 69 -24.29 12.16 -1.30
C ARG A 69 -23.05 11.77 -0.49
N GLY A 70 -21.92 12.35 -0.90
CA GLY A 70 -20.71 12.43 -0.11
C GLY A 70 -20.01 11.10 0.20
N ASP A 71 -18.94 10.80 -0.49
CA ASP A 71 -17.87 10.05 0.14
C ASP A 71 -17.13 11.02 1.08
N ALA A 72 -17.39 10.89 2.38
CA ALA A 72 -16.74 11.70 3.42
C ALA A 72 -15.19 11.55 3.40
N ARG A 73 -14.67 10.57 2.65
CA ARG A 73 -13.24 10.26 2.54
C ARG A 73 -12.51 11.11 1.51
N GLY A 74 -13.21 11.65 0.48
CA GLY A 74 -12.69 12.60 -0.49
C GLY A 74 -11.47 12.12 -1.29
N HIS A 75 -10.74 13.10 -1.80
CA HIS A 75 -9.48 12.88 -2.50
C HIS A 75 -8.36 12.45 -1.54
N GLY A 76 -7.40 11.69 -2.05
CA GLY A 76 -6.22 11.28 -1.31
C GLY A 76 -5.28 10.49 -2.20
N TYR A 77 -4.12 10.19 -1.68
CA TYR A 77 -3.15 9.28 -2.26
C TYR A 77 -2.51 8.46 -1.14
N PHE A 78 -1.91 7.34 -1.49
CA PHE A 78 -1.10 6.57 -0.56
C PHE A 78 0.08 5.91 -1.28
N ALA A 79 1.06 5.50 -0.51
CA ALA A 79 2.09 4.59 -0.97
C ALA A 79 2.20 3.41 0.00
N ASN A 80 2.42 2.24 -0.55
CA ASN A 80 2.79 1.07 0.21
C ASN A 80 4.32 0.99 0.29
N VAL A 81 4.83 0.40 1.36
CA VAL A 81 6.23 0.01 1.46
C VAL A 81 6.32 -1.48 1.76
N TYR A 82 7.18 -2.16 1.03
CA TYR A 82 7.38 -3.61 1.12
C TYR A 82 8.83 -3.89 1.45
N GLN A 83 9.06 -4.79 2.39
CA GLN A 83 10.39 -5.35 2.61
C GLN A 83 10.65 -6.44 1.56
N MET A 84 11.75 -6.30 0.81
CA MET A 84 12.06 -7.22 -0.29
C MET A 84 12.73 -8.51 0.17
N ARG A 85 13.36 -8.50 1.33
CA ARG A 85 14.12 -9.65 1.86
C ARG A 85 13.91 -9.75 3.37
N PRO A 86 12.74 -10.23 3.82
CA PRO A 86 12.50 -10.44 5.25
C PRO A 86 13.35 -11.59 5.79
N ASP A 87 13.79 -11.47 7.05
CA ASP A 87 14.47 -12.52 7.78
C ASP A 87 13.50 -13.48 8.48
N SER A 88 12.28 -13.02 8.75
CA SER A 88 11.20 -13.83 9.31
C SER A 88 10.88 -15.02 8.41
N ARG A 89 10.63 -16.17 9.03
CA ARG A 89 10.28 -17.40 8.33
C ARG A 89 9.00 -18.01 8.89
N GLY A 90 8.19 -18.53 7.97
CA GLY A 90 7.02 -19.33 8.28
C GLY A 90 7.23 -20.81 7.93
N GLU A 91 6.21 -21.60 8.20
CA GLU A 91 6.21 -23.03 7.89
C GLU A 91 4.84 -23.50 7.44
N ILE A 92 4.83 -24.53 6.62
CA ILE A 92 3.63 -25.31 6.28
C ILE A 92 3.90 -26.75 6.72
N ARG A 93 3.00 -27.31 7.52
CA ARG A 93 3.11 -28.70 8.01
C ARG A 93 1.86 -29.49 7.69
N LEU A 94 2.05 -30.75 7.34
CA LEU A 94 0.94 -31.71 7.29
C LEU A 94 0.38 -31.91 8.70
N THR A 95 -0.94 -31.97 8.80
CA THR A 95 -1.66 -32.22 10.06
C THR A 95 -2.12 -33.67 10.18
N SER A 96 -2.11 -34.44 9.06
CA SER A 96 -2.62 -35.79 8.94
C SER A 96 -1.96 -36.48 7.74
N PRO A 97 -1.90 -37.84 7.70
CA PRO A 97 -1.57 -38.58 6.49
C PRO A 97 -2.67 -38.55 5.42
N ASP A 98 -3.86 -38.06 5.73
CA ASP A 98 -4.94 -37.88 4.78
C ASP A 98 -4.59 -36.73 3.79
N PRO A 99 -4.51 -37.00 2.47
CA PRO A 99 -4.15 -36.00 1.47
C PRO A 99 -5.19 -34.87 1.32
N TYR A 100 -6.41 -35.06 1.83
CA TYR A 100 -7.46 -34.02 1.82
C TYR A 100 -7.51 -33.18 3.10
N ALA A 101 -6.73 -33.55 4.14
CA ALA A 101 -6.66 -32.74 5.34
C ALA A 101 -5.94 -31.43 5.08
N ALA A 102 -6.53 -30.31 5.55
CA ALA A 102 -5.90 -29.00 5.40
C ALA A 102 -4.58 -28.94 6.18
N PRO A 103 -3.49 -28.39 5.58
CA PRO A 103 -2.22 -28.24 6.27
C PRO A 103 -2.31 -27.14 7.32
N ALA A 104 -1.45 -27.20 8.32
CA ALA A 104 -1.20 -26.10 9.23
C ALA A 104 -0.28 -25.08 8.55
N ILE A 105 -0.75 -23.86 8.41
CA ILE A 105 0.01 -22.74 7.80
C ILE A 105 0.34 -21.75 8.90
N ARG A 106 1.62 -21.48 9.12
CA ARG A 106 2.14 -20.50 10.07
C ARG A 106 2.99 -19.51 9.30
N GLY A 107 2.47 -18.29 9.09
CA GLY A 107 3.15 -17.26 8.29
C GLY A 107 4.46 -16.76 8.91
N GLY A 108 4.51 -16.63 10.24
CA GLY A 108 5.70 -16.19 10.96
C GLY A 108 6.14 -14.77 10.63
N TYR A 109 5.23 -13.92 10.14
CA TYR A 109 5.54 -12.56 9.73
C TYR A 109 6.02 -11.71 10.91
N LEU A 110 6.99 -10.83 10.66
CA LEU A 110 7.52 -9.85 11.63
C LEU A 110 8.04 -10.48 12.94
N THR A 111 8.50 -11.72 12.89
CA THR A 111 9.08 -12.43 14.04
C THR A 111 10.55 -12.07 14.22
N ALA A 112 11.27 -11.72 13.15
CA ALA A 112 12.63 -11.23 13.21
C ALA A 112 12.65 -9.72 13.55
N PRO A 113 13.42 -9.27 14.54
CA PRO A 113 13.44 -7.84 14.94
C PRO A 113 13.88 -6.89 13.82
N GLY A 114 14.74 -7.35 12.91
CA GLY A 114 15.21 -6.57 11.76
C GLY A 114 14.11 -6.21 10.78
N ASP A 115 13.08 -7.05 10.63
CA ASP A 115 12.03 -6.84 9.63
C ASP A 115 11.16 -5.62 9.98
N ILE A 116 10.76 -5.50 11.24
CA ILE A 116 9.95 -4.36 11.65
C ILE A 116 10.74 -3.05 11.60
N ALA A 117 12.04 -3.08 11.95
CA ALA A 117 12.91 -1.93 11.85
C ALA A 117 13.06 -1.46 10.39
N THR A 118 13.19 -2.39 9.46
CA THR A 118 13.25 -2.11 8.02
C THR A 118 11.96 -1.47 7.50
N LEU A 119 10.79 -2.01 7.86
CA LEU A 119 9.49 -1.41 7.47
C LEU A 119 9.28 -0.03 8.09
N ARG A 120 9.66 0.16 9.34
CA ARG A 120 9.61 1.46 10.03
C ARG A 120 10.47 2.51 9.34
N ALA A 121 11.68 2.15 8.92
CA ALA A 121 12.54 3.02 8.11
C ALA A 121 11.85 3.40 6.79
N GLY A 122 11.16 2.44 6.15
CA GLY A 122 10.38 2.69 4.95
C GLY A 122 9.23 3.67 5.15
N VAL A 123 8.47 3.55 6.25
CA VAL A 123 7.41 4.51 6.59
C VAL A 123 7.99 5.92 6.76
N ARG A 124 9.13 6.05 7.43
CA ARG A 124 9.81 7.35 7.60
C ARG A 124 10.29 7.92 6.27
N ALA A 125 10.90 7.11 5.42
CA ALA A 125 11.33 7.54 4.09
C ALA A 125 10.15 8.03 3.24
N LEU A 126 8.99 7.36 3.27
CA LEU A 126 7.79 7.83 2.59
C LEU A 126 7.28 9.17 3.16
N ARG A 127 7.32 9.37 4.47
CA ARG A 127 7.00 10.67 5.09
C ARG A 127 7.91 11.78 4.59
N GLU A 128 9.20 11.53 4.51
CA GLU A 128 10.18 12.48 3.97
C GLU A 128 9.90 12.81 2.50
N ILE A 129 9.58 11.82 1.67
CA ILE A 129 9.21 12.03 0.27
C ILE A 129 7.95 12.90 0.18
N PHE A 130 6.91 12.57 0.94
CA PHE A 130 5.66 13.34 0.90
C PHE A 130 5.76 14.71 1.57
N ALA A 131 6.78 14.96 2.38
CA ALA A 131 7.07 16.28 2.95
C ALA A 131 7.70 17.24 1.95
N GLN A 132 8.14 16.78 0.78
CA GLN A 132 8.82 17.62 -0.21
C GLN A 132 7.87 18.66 -0.84
N PRO A 133 8.38 19.87 -1.20
CA PRO A 133 7.58 20.98 -1.72
C PRO A 133 6.67 20.66 -2.92
N PRO A 134 7.03 19.76 -3.87
CA PRO A 134 6.12 19.42 -4.96
C PRO A 134 4.78 18.83 -4.51
N PHE A 135 4.71 18.26 -3.30
CA PHE A 135 3.48 17.71 -2.73
C PHE A 135 2.61 18.76 -2.01
N ASP A 136 3.12 19.96 -1.69
CA ASP A 136 2.43 20.93 -0.84
C ASP A 136 1.00 21.26 -1.31
N ARG A 137 0.80 21.39 -2.61
CA ARG A 137 -0.54 21.66 -3.20
C ARG A 137 -1.49 20.45 -3.17
N TRP A 138 -0.97 19.25 -2.88
CA TRP A 138 -1.73 17.99 -2.86
C TRP A 138 -1.79 17.34 -1.50
N ARG A 139 -0.87 17.70 -0.62
CA ARG A 139 -0.72 17.11 0.71
C ARG A 139 -1.80 17.64 1.64
N GLY A 140 -2.58 16.71 2.20
CA GLY A 140 -3.48 16.95 3.31
C GLY A 140 -2.93 16.35 4.61
N ALA A 141 -3.83 16.13 5.56
CA ALA A 141 -3.48 15.44 6.79
C ALA A 141 -3.12 13.97 6.52
N GLU A 142 -2.08 13.48 7.17
CA GLU A 142 -1.72 12.06 7.17
C GLU A 142 -2.80 11.24 7.89
N THR A 143 -3.35 10.24 7.23
CA THR A 143 -4.41 9.39 7.78
C THR A 143 -3.93 8.01 8.18
N GLY A 144 -2.79 7.59 7.73
CA GLY A 144 -2.13 6.33 8.07
C GLY A 144 -0.63 6.43 7.83
N PRO A 145 0.19 6.13 8.82
CA PRO A 145 -0.10 5.76 10.23
C PRO A 145 -0.77 6.85 11.07
N GLY A 146 -0.74 8.11 10.66
CA GLY A 146 -1.24 9.26 11.40
C GLY A 146 -0.10 10.08 11.98
N ALA A 147 -0.22 11.41 11.91
CA ALA A 147 0.81 12.34 12.32
C ALA A 147 1.14 12.30 13.82
N ASP A 148 0.29 11.71 14.63
CA ASP A 148 0.44 11.49 16.07
C ASP A 148 1.42 10.36 16.41
N ARG A 149 1.65 9.41 15.49
CA ARG A 149 2.57 8.27 15.69
C ARG A 149 3.97 8.62 15.21
N GLN A 150 4.86 8.94 16.14
CA GLN A 150 6.23 9.39 15.84
C GLN A 150 7.31 8.48 16.40
N SER A 151 7.09 7.87 17.57
CA SER A 151 8.06 6.99 18.20
C SER A 151 8.18 5.65 17.47
N ASP A 152 9.29 4.97 17.68
CA ASP A 152 9.53 3.63 17.14
C ASP A 152 8.43 2.66 17.58
N ALA A 153 8.06 2.67 18.85
CA ALA A 153 7.06 1.79 19.40
C ALA A 153 5.68 2.00 18.77
N GLU A 154 5.24 3.25 18.62
CA GLU A 154 3.95 3.57 17.98
C GLU A 154 3.89 3.14 16.51
N LEU A 155 4.99 3.32 15.79
CA LEU A 155 5.08 2.87 14.39
C LEU A 155 5.13 1.35 14.30
N ASP A 156 5.85 0.68 15.19
CA ASP A 156 5.93 -0.79 15.23
C ASP A 156 4.56 -1.41 15.54
N ASP A 157 3.82 -0.84 16.48
CA ASP A 157 2.47 -1.29 16.82
C ASP A 157 1.51 -1.10 15.62
N TRP A 158 1.60 0.05 14.96
CA TRP A 158 0.80 0.30 13.76
C TRP A 158 1.17 -0.67 12.62
N ILE A 159 2.47 -0.90 12.37
CA ILE A 159 2.93 -1.85 11.34
C ILE A 159 2.41 -3.25 11.66
N ARG A 160 2.52 -3.73 12.91
CA ARG A 160 2.00 -5.05 13.30
C ARG A 160 0.51 -5.20 13.10
N ALA A 161 -0.25 -4.12 13.30
CA ALA A 161 -1.71 -4.12 13.15
C ALA A 161 -2.18 -4.04 11.69
N THR A 162 -1.34 -3.54 10.78
CA THR A 162 -1.76 -3.20 9.41
C THR A 162 -0.94 -3.86 8.31
N ALA A 163 0.18 -4.51 8.66
CA ALA A 163 1.00 -5.19 7.66
C ALA A 163 0.24 -6.37 7.05
N GLU A 164 0.33 -6.49 5.74
CA GLU A 164 -0.28 -7.55 4.96
C GLU A 164 0.79 -8.18 4.06
N SER A 165 0.60 -9.47 3.74
CA SER A 165 1.41 -10.15 2.75
C SER A 165 0.83 -9.96 1.35
N VAL A 166 1.66 -9.57 0.39
CA VAL A 166 1.26 -9.36 -1.02
C VAL A 166 2.25 -10.08 -1.93
N TYR A 167 1.85 -11.21 -2.48
CA TYR A 167 2.54 -12.00 -3.53
C TYR A 167 3.95 -12.50 -3.21
N HIS A 168 4.63 -11.97 -2.22
CA HIS A 168 6.02 -12.32 -1.85
C HIS A 168 6.27 -12.08 -0.37
#